data_fe24025485f85d96cfb230e80d25274e
#
_entry.id   fe24025485f85d96cfb230e80d25274e
#
_cell.length_a   1.000
_cell.length_b   1.000
_cell.length_c   1.000
_cell.angle_alpha   90.00
_cell.angle_beta   90.00
_cell.angle_gamma   90.00
#
_symmetry.space_group_name_H-M   'P 1'
#
loop_
_entity.id
_entity.type
_entity.pdbx_description
1 polymer ?
#
loop_
_entity_poly.entity_id
_entity_poly.type
_entity_poly.pdbx_seq_one_letter_code
_entity_poly.pdbx_strand_id
1 'polypeptide(L)'
;MSNAMVLDWSEISDLLQSIDVYEPMKEAFIEYSLGHAEIPPVGELLFADPPGEVHIKYGYIKGGSHYVVKIASGFANNRDHNVAPGQGMMILFDIKTGVPRAVLIDDANLTDLRTGIAGAIASKAMANVGVETA
;
A
#
# COMPACT_ATOMS: atom_id res chain seq x y z
N MET A 1 26.87 0.93 8.21
CA MET A 1 25.82 0.06 7.61
C MET A 1 24.48 0.67 7.96
N SER A 2 23.61 0.95 6.97
CA SER A 2 22.27 1.42 7.24
C SER A 2 21.44 0.23 7.75
N ASN A 3 20.99 0.29 8.99
CA ASN A 3 20.06 -0.71 9.51
C ASN A 3 18.66 -0.31 9.08
N ALA A 4 18.15 -0.88 7.99
CA ALA A 4 16.74 -0.76 7.66
C ALA A 4 15.92 -1.54 8.72
N MET A 5 14.82 -0.95 9.16
CA MET A 5 13.85 -1.63 10.03
C MET A 5 13.11 -2.68 9.20
N VAL A 6 12.91 -3.87 9.73
CA VAL A 6 12.05 -4.89 9.10
C VAL A 6 10.89 -5.16 10.05
N LEU A 7 9.67 -4.98 9.55
CA LEU A 7 8.45 -5.17 10.31
C LEU A 7 7.59 -6.24 9.64
N ASP A 8 7.16 -7.22 10.42
CA ASP A 8 6.16 -8.20 10.01
C ASP A 8 4.73 -7.67 10.24
N TRP A 9 3.73 -8.46 9.81
CA TRP A 9 2.33 -8.06 9.95
C TRP A 9 1.90 -7.86 11.42
N SER A 10 2.42 -8.64 12.34
CA SER A 10 2.09 -8.50 13.77
C SER A 10 2.53 -7.13 14.30
N GLU A 11 3.77 -6.75 14.02
CA GLU A 11 4.33 -5.46 14.43
C GLU A 11 3.62 -4.30 13.73
N ILE A 12 3.31 -4.44 12.43
CA ILE A 12 2.58 -3.44 11.67
C ILE A 12 1.18 -3.23 12.24
N SER A 13 0.46 -4.31 12.53
CA SER A 13 -0.92 -4.24 13.04
C SER A 13 -0.99 -3.57 14.40
N ASP A 14 -0.01 -3.79 15.28
CA ASP A 14 0.08 -3.13 16.58
C ASP A 14 0.31 -1.62 16.43
N LEU A 15 1.19 -1.21 15.52
CA LEU A 15 1.44 0.20 15.24
C LEU A 15 0.20 0.90 14.64
N LEU A 16 -0.56 0.22 13.79
CA LEU A 16 -1.76 0.76 13.17
C LEU A 16 -2.84 1.16 14.19
N GLN A 17 -2.86 0.56 15.39
CA GLN A 17 -3.81 0.91 16.44
C GLN A 17 -3.57 2.31 17.03
N SER A 18 -2.36 2.85 16.86
CA SER A 18 -1.93 4.13 17.45
C SER A 18 -1.81 5.28 16.45
N ILE A 19 -2.02 5.03 15.16
CA ILE A 19 -1.88 6.03 14.11
C ILE A 19 -3.20 6.25 13.35
N ASP A 20 -3.46 7.49 12.97
CA ASP A 20 -4.51 7.80 12.00
C ASP A 20 -4.01 7.46 10.59
N VAL A 21 -4.75 6.63 9.89
CA VAL A 21 -4.46 6.24 8.50
C VAL A 21 -5.43 6.89 7.50
N TYR A 22 -6.57 7.43 7.98
CA TYR A 22 -7.60 8.00 7.11
C TYR A 22 -7.19 9.37 6.55
N GLU A 23 -6.83 10.33 7.41
CA GLU A 23 -6.49 11.68 6.96
C GLU A 23 -5.23 11.71 6.08
N PRO A 24 -4.11 11.03 6.40
CA PRO A 24 -2.96 10.97 5.50
C PRO A 24 -3.29 10.36 4.13
N MET A 25 -4.16 9.34 4.08
CA MET A 25 -4.60 8.77 2.80
C MET A 25 -5.43 9.74 1.98
N LYS A 26 -6.34 10.47 2.62
CA LYS A 26 -7.15 11.50 1.96
C LYS A 26 -6.27 12.63 1.41
N GLU A 27 -5.30 13.10 2.20
CA GLU A 27 -4.31 14.08 1.75
C GLU A 27 -3.51 13.58 0.55
N ALA A 28 -3.07 12.31 0.57
CA ALA A 28 -2.34 11.71 -0.55
C ALA A 28 -3.16 11.67 -1.85
N PHE A 29 -4.48 11.43 -1.78
CA PHE A 29 -5.36 11.54 -2.95
C PHE A 29 -5.49 12.97 -3.45
N ILE A 30 -5.54 13.95 -2.57
CA ILE A 30 -5.55 15.38 -2.94
C ILE A 30 -4.25 15.75 -3.64
N GLU A 31 -3.11 15.40 -3.06
CA GLU A 31 -1.79 15.66 -3.64
C GLU A 31 -1.61 14.99 -5.01
N TYR A 32 -2.12 13.77 -5.17
CA TYR A 32 -2.14 13.11 -6.46
C TYR A 32 -2.99 13.88 -7.48
N SER A 33 -4.19 14.31 -7.10
CA SER A 33 -5.11 15.05 -7.97
C SER A 33 -4.56 16.42 -8.39
N LEU A 34 -3.74 17.04 -7.54
CA LEU A 34 -3.04 18.30 -7.82
C LEU A 34 -1.77 18.14 -8.67
N GLY A 35 -1.38 16.91 -9.01
CA GLY A 35 -0.15 16.63 -9.76
C GLY A 35 1.13 16.73 -8.91
N HIS A 36 0.99 16.67 -7.58
CA HIS A 36 2.12 16.72 -6.65
C HIS A 36 2.68 15.34 -6.32
N ALA A 37 2.14 14.27 -6.90
CA ALA A 37 2.69 12.93 -6.77
C ALA A 37 3.27 12.43 -8.09
N GLU A 38 4.42 11.76 -8.01
CA GLU A 38 5.04 11.07 -9.13
C GLU A 38 4.79 9.56 -8.96
N ILE A 39 3.97 9.00 -9.85
CA ILE A 39 3.59 7.57 -9.84
C ILE A 39 3.80 7.03 -11.25
N PRO A 40 4.94 6.36 -11.52
CA PRO A 40 5.20 5.74 -12.81
C PRO A 40 4.21 4.61 -13.14
N PRO A 41 4.15 4.16 -14.41
CA PRO A 41 3.35 3.00 -14.79
C PRO A 41 3.67 1.77 -13.94
N VAL A 42 2.65 0.96 -13.69
CA VAL A 42 2.77 -0.27 -12.90
C VAL A 42 3.61 -1.29 -13.65
N GLY A 43 4.62 -1.85 -12.96
CA GLY A 43 5.31 -3.06 -13.44
C GLY A 43 4.41 -4.27 -13.20
N GLU A 44 4.25 -5.13 -14.21
CA GLU A 44 3.37 -6.28 -14.14
C GLU A 44 4.08 -7.54 -14.62
N LEU A 45 3.89 -8.65 -13.88
CA LEU A 45 4.26 -9.99 -14.30
C LEU A 45 3.01 -10.87 -14.21
N LEU A 46 2.71 -11.57 -15.30
CA LEU A 46 1.61 -12.52 -15.39
C LEU A 46 2.17 -13.93 -15.55
N PHE A 47 1.65 -14.86 -14.75
CA PHE A 47 2.03 -16.27 -14.77
C PHE A 47 0.85 -17.10 -15.27
N ALA A 48 1.11 -17.97 -16.25
CA ALA A 48 0.10 -18.85 -16.81
C ALA A 48 -0.07 -20.13 -15.98
N ASP A 49 1.03 -20.67 -15.44
CA ASP A 49 1.03 -21.92 -14.68
C ASP A 49 2.12 -21.88 -13.57
N PRO A 50 1.73 -21.89 -12.30
CA PRO A 50 0.36 -21.67 -11.80
C PRO A 50 -0.16 -20.27 -12.15
N PRO A 51 -1.48 -20.09 -12.34
CA PRO A 51 -2.02 -18.77 -12.67
C PRO A 51 -1.82 -17.81 -11.52
N GLY A 52 -1.24 -16.65 -11.84
CA GLY A 52 -0.93 -15.64 -10.84
C GLY A 52 -0.44 -14.34 -11.46
N GLU A 53 -0.32 -13.33 -10.61
CA GLU A 53 0.12 -12.00 -11.01
C GLU A 53 1.01 -11.36 -9.95
N VAL A 54 1.92 -10.49 -10.39
CA VAL A 54 2.72 -9.62 -9.51
C VAL A 54 2.66 -8.21 -10.05
N HIS A 55 2.36 -7.26 -9.16
CA HIS A 55 2.33 -5.84 -9.48
C HIS A 55 3.38 -5.10 -8.66
N ILE A 56 4.23 -4.33 -9.34
CA ILE A 56 5.22 -3.45 -8.73
C ILE A 56 4.76 -2.02 -8.93
N LYS A 57 4.48 -1.33 -7.82
CA LYS A 57 4.07 0.07 -7.79
C LYS A 57 5.05 0.87 -6.98
N TYR A 58 5.38 2.06 -7.45
CA TYR A 58 6.33 2.91 -6.78
C TYR A 58 6.02 4.37 -7.03
N GLY A 59 6.45 5.23 -6.13
CA GLY A 59 6.21 6.66 -6.27
C GLY A 59 6.57 7.44 -5.02
N TYR A 60 6.39 8.75 -5.11
CA TYR A 60 6.61 9.68 -4.02
C TYR A 60 5.71 10.91 -4.15
N ILE A 61 5.52 11.63 -3.05
CA ILE A 61 4.87 12.94 -3.01
C ILE A 61 5.98 14.00 -3.05
N LYS A 62 5.88 14.97 -3.95
CA LYS A 62 6.83 16.07 -4.13
C LYS A 62 6.97 16.86 -2.82
N GLY A 63 8.21 17.13 -2.42
CA GLY A 63 8.50 17.75 -1.13
C GLY A 63 8.55 16.78 0.06
N GLY A 64 8.14 15.53 -0.12
CA GLY A 64 8.26 14.49 0.89
C GLY A 64 9.71 14.05 1.12
N SER A 65 9.94 13.32 2.21
CA SER A 65 11.28 12.84 2.61
C SER A 65 11.57 11.43 2.14
N HIS A 66 10.57 10.71 1.61
CA HIS A 66 10.69 9.30 1.26
C HIS A 66 10.01 8.99 -0.07
N TYR A 67 10.45 7.90 -0.70
CA TYR A 67 9.69 7.21 -1.75
C TYR A 67 9.45 5.76 -1.34
N VAL A 68 8.43 5.15 -1.95
CA VAL A 68 7.99 3.79 -1.62
C VAL A 68 8.03 2.92 -2.86
N VAL A 69 8.49 1.68 -2.71
CA VAL A 69 8.29 0.59 -3.68
C VAL A 69 7.42 -0.46 -3.03
N LYS A 70 6.30 -0.78 -3.67
CA LYS A 70 5.37 -1.82 -3.24
C LYS A 70 5.39 -2.97 -4.24
N ILE A 71 5.50 -4.18 -3.73
CA ILE A 71 5.35 -5.41 -4.49
C ILE A 71 4.13 -6.13 -3.93
N ALA A 72 3.17 -6.44 -4.78
CA ALA A 72 1.99 -7.20 -4.40
C ALA A 72 1.76 -8.33 -5.41
N SER A 73 1.45 -9.52 -4.93
CA SER A 73 1.18 -10.68 -5.76
C SER A 73 -0.16 -11.33 -5.41
N GLY A 74 -0.76 -11.96 -6.40
CA GLY A 74 -1.99 -12.72 -6.27
C GLY A 74 -1.85 -14.08 -6.95
N PHE A 75 -2.03 -15.16 -6.17
CA PHE A 75 -2.02 -16.54 -6.64
C PHE A 75 -3.21 -17.28 -6.05
N ALA A 76 -4.26 -17.48 -6.85
CA ALA A 76 -5.52 -18.09 -6.39
C ALA A 76 -5.31 -19.49 -5.80
N ASN A 77 -4.38 -20.26 -6.36
CA ASN A 77 -4.09 -21.63 -5.95
C ASN A 77 -3.30 -21.73 -4.64
N ASN A 78 -2.85 -20.62 -4.05
CA ASN A 78 -2.19 -20.61 -2.74
C ASN A 78 -3.06 -21.24 -1.65
N ARG A 79 -4.38 -21.21 -1.80
CA ARG A 79 -5.31 -21.85 -0.86
C ARG A 79 -5.09 -23.34 -0.74
N ASP A 80 -4.65 -24.01 -1.81
CA ASP A 80 -4.35 -25.44 -1.83
C ASP A 80 -3.09 -25.78 -0.98
N HIS A 81 -2.30 -24.76 -0.68
CA HIS A 81 -1.09 -24.83 0.13
C HIS A 81 -1.25 -24.20 1.53
N ASN A 82 -2.48 -23.84 1.93
CA ASN A 82 -2.78 -23.10 3.17
C ASN A 82 -2.05 -21.74 3.26
N VAL A 83 -1.80 -21.11 2.13
CA VAL A 83 -1.22 -19.76 2.02
C VAL A 83 -2.29 -18.79 1.54
N ALA A 84 -2.29 -17.56 2.07
CA ALA A 84 -3.20 -16.53 1.61
C ALA A 84 -3.00 -16.24 0.10
N PRO A 85 -4.07 -16.04 -0.68
CA PRO A 85 -3.96 -15.76 -2.12
C PRO A 85 -3.18 -14.48 -2.42
N GLY A 86 -3.34 -13.46 -1.59
CA GLY A 86 -2.60 -12.21 -1.69
C GLY A 86 -1.35 -12.23 -0.83
N GLN A 87 -0.24 -11.73 -1.36
CA GLN A 87 1.02 -11.54 -0.66
C GLN A 87 1.58 -10.16 -1.01
N GLY A 88 2.40 -9.58 -0.15
CA GLY A 88 2.97 -8.29 -0.45
C GLY A 88 4.01 -7.81 0.53
N MET A 89 4.74 -6.80 0.08
CA MET A 89 5.67 -6.03 0.89
C MET A 89 5.79 -4.60 0.37
N MET A 90 6.27 -3.72 1.24
CA MET A 90 6.65 -2.36 0.87
C MET A 90 8.06 -2.05 1.38
N ILE A 91 8.80 -1.27 0.62
CA ILE A 91 10.11 -0.79 1.00
C ILE A 91 10.09 0.73 0.97
N LEU A 92 10.42 1.34 2.09
CA LEU A 92 10.54 2.78 2.26
C LEU A 92 12.01 3.20 2.09
N PHE A 93 12.24 4.21 1.27
CA PHE A 93 13.57 4.74 0.99
C PHE A 93 13.64 6.22 1.32
N ASP A 94 14.78 6.65 1.80
CA ASP A 94 15.12 8.07 1.94
C ASP A 94 15.30 8.70 0.55
N ILE A 95 14.58 9.78 0.24
CA ILE A 95 14.58 10.37 -1.10
C ILE A 95 15.91 11.05 -1.47
N LYS A 96 16.69 11.50 -0.47
CA LYS A 96 17.95 12.22 -0.72
C LYS A 96 19.12 11.28 -0.98
N THR A 97 19.09 10.09 -0.36
CA THR A 97 20.24 9.19 -0.35
C THR A 97 19.98 7.86 -1.03
N GLY A 98 18.69 7.50 -1.26
CA GLY A 98 18.29 6.18 -1.75
C GLY A 98 18.52 5.06 -0.73
N VAL A 99 18.80 5.39 0.53
CA VAL A 99 19.03 4.39 1.58
C VAL A 99 17.69 3.79 1.99
N PRO A 100 17.55 2.43 2.01
CA PRO A 100 16.37 1.80 2.54
C PRO A 100 16.23 2.09 4.05
N ARG A 101 15.05 2.52 4.47
CA ARG A 101 14.72 2.87 5.85
C ARG A 101 13.89 1.80 6.54
N ALA A 102 12.94 1.22 5.81
CA ALA A 102 12.09 0.17 6.34
C ALA A 102 11.66 -0.82 5.25
N VAL A 103 11.45 -2.06 5.65
CA VAL A 103 10.78 -3.11 4.88
C VAL A 103 9.57 -3.55 5.67
N LEU A 104 8.39 -3.46 5.08
CA LEU A 104 7.12 -3.88 5.67
C LEU A 104 6.68 -5.17 4.96
N ILE A 105 6.66 -6.28 5.68
CA ILE A 105 6.17 -7.58 5.20
C ILE A 105 4.73 -7.70 5.68
N ASP A 106 3.79 -7.27 4.85
CA ASP A 106 2.40 -7.03 5.24
C ASP A 106 1.43 -8.11 4.79
N ASP A 107 1.89 -9.14 4.08
CA ASP A 107 1.06 -10.21 3.55
C ASP A 107 -0.20 -9.70 2.82
N ALA A 108 -0.06 -8.58 2.09
CA ALA A 108 -1.12 -7.83 1.41
C ALA A 108 -2.17 -7.15 2.32
N ASN A 109 -2.08 -7.25 3.65
CA ASN A 109 -3.07 -6.66 4.56
C ASN A 109 -3.13 -5.12 4.45
N LEU A 110 -2.00 -4.44 4.24
CA LEU A 110 -2.00 -3.00 3.98
C LEU A 110 -2.66 -2.66 2.64
N THR A 111 -2.68 -3.58 1.70
CA THR A 111 -3.40 -3.40 0.43
C THR A 111 -4.91 -3.40 0.68
N ASP A 112 -5.40 -4.30 1.51
CA ASP A 112 -6.82 -4.39 1.86
C ASP A 112 -7.24 -3.19 2.71
N LEU A 113 -6.45 -2.84 3.73
CA LEU A 113 -6.69 -1.68 4.57
C LEU A 113 -6.79 -0.39 3.74
N ARG A 114 -5.80 -0.09 2.89
CA ARG A 114 -5.82 1.13 2.06
C ARG A 114 -6.99 1.13 1.08
N THR A 115 -7.42 -0.04 0.60
CA THR A 115 -8.56 -0.15 -0.33
C THR A 115 -9.86 0.17 0.39
N GLY A 116 -10.04 -0.35 1.61
CA GLY A 116 -11.18 0.00 2.46
C GLY A 116 -11.23 1.49 2.79
N ILE A 117 -10.10 2.10 3.13
CA ILE A 117 -10.02 3.54 3.42
C ILE A 117 -10.34 4.37 2.17
N ALA A 118 -9.83 3.98 1.00
CA ALA A 118 -10.15 4.66 -0.26
C ALA A 118 -11.66 4.62 -0.56
N GLY A 119 -12.30 3.47 -0.33
CA GLY A 119 -13.75 3.31 -0.42
C GLY A 119 -14.50 4.22 0.56
N ALA A 120 -14.05 4.28 1.81
CA ALA A 120 -14.65 5.15 2.83
C ALA A 120 -14.52 6.65 2.48
N ILE A 121 -13.36 7.08 1.96
CA ILE A 121 -13.14 8.46 1.49
C ILE A 121 -14.10 8.79 0.35
N ALA A 122 -14.20 7.91 -0.65
CA ALA A 122 -15.06 8.11 -1.81
C ALA A 122 -16.55 8.14 -1.40
N SER A 123 -16.99 7.20 -0.56
CA SER A 123 -18.36 7.13 -0.05
C SER A 123 -18.73 8.39 0.72
N LYS A 124 -17.85 8.85 1.62
CA LYS A 124 -18.08 10.06 2.41
C LYS A 124 -18.12 11.32 1.55
N ALA A 125 -17.34 11.39 0.48
CA ALA A 125 -17.31 12.53 -0.42
C ALA A 125 -18.54 12.60 -1.34
N MET A 126 -19.14 11.45 -1.68
CA MET A 126 -20.25 11.35 -2.64
C MET A 126 -21.62 11.12 -1.99
N ALA A 127 -21.66 10.78 -0.70
CA ALA A 127 -22.90 10.53 -0.01
C ALA A 127 -23.73 11.81 0.16
N ASN A 128 -25.06 11.67 0.06
CA ASN A 128 -25.97 12.76 0.39
C ASN A 128 -25.88 13.11 1.88
N VAL A 129 -26.14 14.37 2.20
CA VAL A 129 -26.20 14.82 3.60
C VAL A 129 -27.36 14.08 4.31
N GLY A 130 -27.06 13.47 5.47
CA GLY A 130 -28.04 12.76 6.29
C GLY A 130 -28.30 11.32 5.88
N VAL A 131 -27.49 10.71 5.00
CA VAL A 131 -27.58 9.26 4.73
C VAL A 131 -27.14 8.47 5.96
N GLU A 132 -27.98 7.51 6.39
CA GLU A 132 -27.75 6.65 7.56
C GLU A 132 -27.28 5.24 7.18
N THR A 133 -27.57 4.81 5.95
CA THR A 133 -27.18 3.50 5.41
C THR A 133 -26.70 3.63 3.98
N ALA A 134 -25.75 2.77 3.58
CA ALA A 134 -25.23 2.67 2.22
C ALA A 134 -25.70 1.39 1.55
#